data_0523e29a1a4b2f7a3411d0edbd2fd6c9
#
_entry.id   0523e29a1a4b2f7a3411d0edbd2fd6c9
#
_cell.length_a   1.000
_cell.length_b   1.000
_cell.length_c   1.000
_cell.angle_alpha   90.00
_cell.angle_beta   90.00
_cell.angle_gamma   90.00
#
_symmetry.space_group_name_H-M   'P 1'
#
loop_
_entity.id
_entity.type
_entity.pdbx_description
1 polymer ?
#
loop_
_entity_poly.entity_id
_entity_poly.type
_entity_poly.pdbx_seq_one_letter_code
_entity_poly.pdbx_strand_id
1 'polypeptide(L)'
;RETYKKQSGGRGKFACIDVTIEPKDEDYKEGDLQFINVVKGGNVPKEFIPSVEKGFKDCLGNGVLGGFPITGLKVTLTDGSFHPVDSDQLSFELVAHQAFKKLCPQAGPVLMEPIMRVEVVTPEENMGDVIGDLNKRRGLVQGMEEARSGARVVKAMVPLSEMFGYVTALRTITSGRATSSMEYDHHSPVSNSLAKEILEELNGNADLLK
;
A
#
# COMPACT_ATOMS: atom_id res chain seq x y z
N ARG A 1 -16.19 13.89 10.87
CA ARG A 1 -16.00 15.35 10.88
C ARG A 1 -14.65 15.71 11.47
N GLU A 2 -13.89 16.57 10.78
CA GLU A 2 -12.64 17.13 11.26
C GLU A 2 -12.61 18.64 11.06
N THR A 3 -12.04 19.37 12.02
CA THR A 3 -11.99 20.84 11.99
C THR A 3 -10.57 21.31 12.29
N TYR A 4 -10.03 22.12 11.40
CA TYR A 4 -8.82 22.88 11.61
C TYR A 4 -9.17 24.32 11.99
N LYS A 5 -8.74 24.74 13.17
CA LYS A 5 -8.96 26.09 13.65
C LYS A 5 -7.70 26.61 14.34
N LYS A 6 -7.22 27.77 13.89
CA LYS A 6 -6.12 28.48 14.53
C LYS A 6 -6.47 29.96 14.63
N GLN A 7 -6.41 30.50 15.84
CA GLN A 7 -6.58 31.93 16.11
C GLN A 7 -5.37 32.41 16.89
N SER A 8 -4.62 33.35 16.33
CA SER A 8 -3.49 33.97 16.98
C SER A 8 -3.39 35.41 16.49
N GLY A 9 -3.90 36.37 17.26
CA GLY A 9 -3.61 37.81 17.15
C GLY A 9 -3.70 38.47 15.77
N GLY A 10 -4.48 37.94 14.83
CA GLY A 10 -4.64 38.42 13.47
C GLY A 10 -5.67 37.61 12.69
N ARG A 11 -5.55 37.55 11.35
CA ARG A 11 -6.39 36.72 10.52
C ARG A 11 -6.27 35.26 10.95
N GLY A 12 -7.39 34.64 11.35
CA GLY A 12 -7.46 33.25 11.76
C GLY A 12 -7.32 32.27 10.59
N LYS A 13 -7.33 31.00 10.92
CA LYS A 13 -7.42 29.89 9.97
C LYS A 13 -8.57 28.99 10.36
N PHE A 14 -9.43 28.65 9.41
CA PHE A 14 -10.57 27.78 9.64
C PHE A 14 -10.87 26.91 8.42
N ALA A 15 -11.03 25.60 8.63
CA ALA A 15 -11.62 24.68 7.66
C ALA A 15 -12.28 23.52 8.40
N CYS A 16 -13.45 23.08 7.90
CA CYS A 16 -14.11 21.89 8.42
C CYS A 16 -14.54 21.01 7.25
N ILE A 17 -14.26 19.70 7.36
CA ILE A 17 -14.65 18.70 6.37
C ILE A 17 -15.29 17.49 7.04
N ASP A 18 -16.28 16.93 6.38
CA ASP A 18 -16.84 15.61 6.67
C ASP A 18 -16.44 14.67 5.55
N VAL A 19 -15.69 13.64 5.89
CA VAL A 19 -15.17 12.66 4.92
C VAL A 19 -15.41 11.24 5.39
N THR A 20 -15.55 10.34 4.42
CA THR A 20 -15.49 8.89 4.60
C THR A 20 -14.23 8.37 3.95
N ILE A 21 -13.54 7.46 4.62
CA ILE A 21 -12.36 6.76 4.12
C ILE A 21 -12.70 5.29 3.97
N GLU A 22 -12.43 4.74 2.79
CA GLU A 22 -12.73 3.36 2.41
C GLU A 22 -11.62 2.80 1.52
N PRO A 23 -11.55 1.48 1.31
CA PRO A 23 -10.77 0.91 0.23
C PRO A 23 -11.22 1.45 -1.13
N LYS A 24 -10.28 1.65 -2.03
CA LYS A 24 -10.53 2.05 -3.42
C LYS A 24 -11.38 1.00 -4.14
N ASP A 25 -12.28 1.44 -5.00
CA ASP A 25 -13.10 0.54 -5.83
C ASP A 25 -12.18 -0.29 -6.76
N GLU A 26 -12.49 -1.58 -6.95
CA GLU A 26 -11.66 -2.51 -7.70
C GLU A 26 -11.48 -2.12 -9.18
N ASP A 27 -12.47 -1.48 -9.75
CA ASP A 27 -12.49 -1.02 -11.14
C ASP A 27 -11.82 0.34 -11.35
N TYR A 28 -11.50 1.08 -10.28
CA TYR A 28 -10.80 2.37 -10.37
C TYR A 28 -9.32 2.19 -10.67
N LYS A 29 -8.85 2.70 -11.82
CA LYS A 29 -7.47 2.53 -12.32
C LYS A 29 -6.62 3.81 -12.35
N GLU A 30 -7.17 4.95 -11.98
CA GLU A 30 -6.53 6.26 -12.12
C GLU A 30 -5.63 6.66 -10.93
N GLY A 31 -4.90 5.69 -10.36
CA GLY A 31 -3.92 5.96 -9.28
C GLY A 31 -4.31 5.38 -7.93
N ASP A 32 -3.62 5.85 -6.89
CA ASP A 32 -3.72 5.30 -5.53
C ASP A 32 -4.78 5.98 -4.66
N LEU A 33 -5.21 7.18 -5.04
CA LEU A 33 -6.28 7.93 -4.40
C LEU A 33 -7.49 8.06 -5.32
N GLN A 34 -8.62 7.52 -4.90
CA GLN A 34 -9.93 7.79 -5.48
C GLN A 34 -10.61 8.87 -4.64
N PHE A 35 -10.74 10.08 -5.17
CA PHE A 35 -11.39 11.19 -4.49
C PHE A 35 -12.76 11.47 -5.09
N ILE A 36 -13.79 11.47 -4.24
CA ILE A 36 -15.18 11.71 -4.64
C ILE A 36 -15.73 12.90 -3.85
N ASN A 37 -16.30 13.88 -4.56
CA ASN A 37 -16.99 15.00 -3.96
C ASN A 37 -18.51 14.87 -4.15
N VAL A 38 -19.22 14.78 -3.04
CA VAL A 38 -20.69 14.74 -3.01
C VAL A 38 -21.30 15.90 -2.21
N VAL A 39 -20.50 16.93 -1.90
CA VAL A 39 -20.95 18.11 -1.17
C VAL A 39 -22.07 18.82 -1.92
N LYS A 40 -23.13 19.16 -1.19
CA LYS A 40 -24.29 19.91 -1.69
C LYS A 40 -24.37 21.27 -1.00
N GLY A 41 -25.06 22.23 -1.64
CA GLY A 41 -25.37 23.50 -1.04
C GLY A 41 -24.22 24.51 -0.87
N GLY A 42 -23.02 24.22 -1.39
CA GLY A 42 -21.88 25.14 -1.30
C GLY A 42 -21.26 25.27 0.09
N ASN A 43 -21.51 24.33 0.99
CA ASN A 43 -20.96 24.31 2.35
C ASN A 43 -19.42 24.25 2.34
N VAL A 44 -18.84 23.63 1.33
CA VAL A 44 -17.42 23.77 0.97
C VAL A 44 -17.36 24.44 -0.40
N PRO A 45 -16.83 25.67 -0.51
CA PRO A 45 -16.68 26.35 -1.78
C PRO A 45 -15.89 25.51 -2.80
N LYS A 46 -16.33 25.55 -4.06
CA LYS A 46 -15.72 24.75 -5.14
C LYS A 46 -14.22 24.97 -5.29
N GLU A 47 -13.75 26.17 -4.99
CA GLU A 47 -12.33 26.54 -5.03
C GLU A 47 -11.46 25.84 -3.98
N PHE A 48 -12.05 25.32 -2.88
CA PHE A 48 -11.33 24.61 -1.82
C PHE A 48 -11.37 23.09 -1.96
N ILE A 49 -12.24 22.55 -2.80
CA ILE A 49 -12.35 21.09 -3.02
C ILE A 49 -11.04 20.50 -3.54
N PRO A 50 -10.35 21.11 -4.54
CA PRO A 50 -9.03 20.63 -4.97
C PRO A 50 -7.98 20.64 -3.86
N SER A 51 -8.08 21.56 -2.91
CA SER A 51 -7.17 21.64 -1.75
C SER A 51 -7.36 20.48 -0.79
N VAL A 52 -8.62 20.03 -0.59
CA VAL A 52 -8.91 18.83 0.21
C VAL A 52 -8.32 17.58 -0.46
N GLU A 53 -8.54 17.40 -1.76
CA GLU A 53 -7.98 16.30 -2.53
C GLU A 53 -6.44 16.29 -2.47
N LYS A 54 -5.82 17.45 -2.71
CA LYS A 54 -4.36 17.62 -2.61
C LYS A 54 -3.84 17.25 -1.21
N GLY A 55 -4.52 17.69 -0.15
CA GLY A 55 -4.14 17.38 1.22
C GLY A 55 -4.12 15.86 1.50
N PHE A 56 -5.12 15.10 1.03
CA PHE A 56 -5.10 13.65 1.13
C PHE A 56 -3.99 13.03 0.26
N LYS A 57 -3.80 13.53 -0.95
CA LYS A 57 -2.77 13.04 -1.87
C LYS A 57 -1.36 13.22 -1.31
N ASP A 58 -1.08 14.35 -0.68
CA ASP A 58 0.20 14.64 -0.03
C ASP A 58 0.53 13.65 1.11
N CYS A 59 -0.49 13.06 1.75
CA CYS A 59 -0.32 12.09 2.83
C CYS A 59 0.02 10.67 2.34
N LEU A 60 -0.22 10.34 1.08
CA LEU A 60 -0.03 8.96 0.57
C LEU A 60 1.43 8.49 0.62
N GLY A 61 2.39 9.41 0.52
CA GLY A 61 3.82 9.08 0.54
C GLY A 61 4.35 8.66 1.90
N ASN A 62 3.65 8.98 2.98
CA ASN A 62 4.06 8.69 4.35
C ASN A 62 2.87 8.21 5.18
N GLY A 63 2.59 6.91 5.06
CA GLY A 63 1.46 6.26 5.70
C GLY A 63 1.63 6.01 7.19
N VAL A 64 0.55 5.56 7.82
CA VAL A 64 0.46 5.39 9.29
C VAL A 64 1.14 4.11 9.79
N LEU A 65 1.44 3.15 8.91
CA LEU A 65 2.20 1.94 9.24
C LEU A 65 3.65 2.09 8.79
N GLY A 66 4.57 2.33 9.72
CA GLY A 66 6.01 2.41 9.45
C GLY A 66 6.45 3.49 8.46
N GLY A 67 5.57 4.42 8.09
CA GLY A 67 5.84 5.43 7.06
C GLY A 67 5.82 4.91 5.63
N PHE A 68 5.43 3.68 5.39
CA PHE A 68 5.29 3.14 4.03
C PHE A 68 4.21 3.87 3.24
N PRO A 69 4.38 4.07 1.92
CA PRO A 69 3.36 4.66 1.08
C PRO A 69 2.01 3.93 1.17
N ILE A 70 0.93 4.68 1.16
CA ILE A 70 -0.42 4.13 1.12
C ILE A 70 -0.91 4.02 -0.32
N THR A 71 -1.52 2.89 -0.64
CA THR A 71 -2.20 2.63 -1.90
C THR A 71 -3.65 2.24 -1.64
N GLY A 72 -4.49 2.40 -2.67
CA GLY A 72 -5.86 1.90 -2.59
C GLY A 72 -6.78 2.66 -1.65
N LEU A 73 -6.60 3.98 -1.50
CA LEU A 73 -7.43 4.83 -0.66
C LEU A 73 -8.56 5.48 -1.46
N LYS A 74 -9.78 5.37 -0.96
CA LYS A 74 -10.96 6.13 -1.43
C LYS A 74 -11.38 7.11 -0.35
N VAL A 75 -11.49 8.38 -0.73
CA VAL A 75 -11.97 9.45 0.14
C VAL A 75 -13.22 10.08 -0.49
N THR A 76 -14.31 10.09 0.25
CA THR A 76 -15.53 10.76 -0.15
C THR A 76 -15.72 11.98 0.73
N LEU A 77 -15.68 13.18 0.13
CA LEU A 77 -16.00 14.43 0.79
C LEU A 77 -17.52 14.61 0.77
N THR A 78 -18.16 14.50 1.94
CA THR A 78 -19.62 14.49 2.07
C THR A 78 -20.20 15.85 2.45
N ASP A 79 -19.51 16.60 3.30
CA ASP A 79 -19.94 17.91 3.78
C ASP A 79 -18.75 18.69 4.35
N GLY A 80 -19.01 19.87 4.88
CA GLY A 80 -18.03 20.69 5.58
C GLY A 80 -18.58 22.05 5.91
N SER A 81 -17.68 22.95 6.30
CA SER A 81 -18.00 24.36 6.49
C SER A 81 -16.78 25.23 6.31
N PHE A 82 -17.01 26.48 5.98
CA PHE A 82 -15.96 27.50 5.81
C PHE A 82 -16.31 28.77 6.58
N HIS A 83 -15.32 29.62 6.77
CA HIS A 83 -15.49 30.94 7.34
C HIS A 83 -15.08 31.99 6.29
N PRO A 84 -15.93 33.02 6.00
CA PRO A 84 -15.67 33.93 4.89
C PRO A 84 -14.34 34.67 4.92
N VAL A 85 -13.76 34.87 6.14
CA VAL A 85 -12.50 35.59 6.33
C VAL A 85 -11.33 34.65 6.61
N ASP A 86 -11.55 33.57 7.38
CA ASP A 86 -10.51 32.73 7.94
C ASP A 86 -10.24 31.45 7.14
N SER A 87 -11.04 31.19 6.09
CA SER A 87 -10.84 30.02 5.22
C SER A 87 -9.96 30.37 4.02
N ASP A 88 -9.02 29.49 3.73
CA ASP A 88 -8.16 29.53 2.55
C ASP A 88 -7.79 28.11 2.10
N GLN A 89 -7.13 28.01 0.96
CA GLN A 89 -6.70 26.73 0.38
C GLN A 89 -5.82 25.94 1.36
N LEU A 90 -4.87 26.62 2.01
CA LEU A 90 -3.96 25.97 2.96
C LEU A 90 -4.72 25.38 4.17
N SER A 91 -5.73 26.08 4.68
CA SER A 91 -6.55 25.57 5.79
C SER A 91 -7.27 24.28 5.42
N PHE A 92 -7.75 24.15 4.18
CA PHE A 92 -8.38 22.92 3.67
C PHE A 92 -7.35 21.81 3.39
N GLU A 93 -6.13 22.10 2.95
CA GLU A 93 -5.05 21.11 2.88
C GLU A 93 -4.72 20.58 4.28
N LEU A 94 -4.58 21.43 5.26
CA LEU A 94 -4.23 21.07 6.64
C LEU A 94 -5.32 20.26 7.34
N VAL A 95 -6.60 20.59 7.15
CA VAL A 95 -7.69 19.79 7.72
C VAL A 95 -7.77 18.41 7.08
N ALA A 96 -7.44 18.29 5.79
CA ALA A 96 -7.32 17.00 5.12
C ALA A 96 -6.18 16.15 5.70
N HIS A 97 -5.01 16.75 5.97
CA HIS A 97 -3.91 16.08 6.66
C HIS A 97 -4.31 15.59 8.06
N GLN A 98 -5.03 16.41 8.82
CA GLN A 98 -5.52 16.01 10.15
C GLN A 98 -6.53 14.87 10.06
N ALA A 99 -7.49 14.95 9.12
CA ALA A 99 -8.47 13.91 8.89
C ALA A 99 -7.80 12.58 8.51
N PHE A 100 -6.82 12.61 7.62
CA PHE A 100 -6.04 11.42 7.25
C PHE A 100 -5.37 10.78 8.47
N LYS A 101 -4.60 11.54 9.25
CA LYS A 101 -3.90 11.04 10.43
C LYS A 101 -4.83 10.45 11.48
N LYS A 102 -6.04 10.99 11.62
CA LYS A 102 -7.04 10.54 12.58
C LYS A 102 -7.82 9.33 12.11
N LEU A 103 -8.21 9.29 10.84
CA LEU A 103 -9.13 8.28 10.31
C LEU A 103 -8.40 7.05 9.75
N CYS A 104 -7.24 7.23 9.13
CA CYS A 104 -6.50 6.14 8.50
C CYS A 104 -6.15 5.01 9.49
N PRO A 105 -5.70 5.28 10.73
CA PRO A 105 -5.50 4.23 11.73
C PRO A 105 -6.76 3.43 12.06
N GLN A 106 -7.92 4.09 12.05
CA GLN A 106 -9.21 3.48 12.36
C GLN A 106 -9.79 2.67 11.21
N ALA A 107 -9.33 2.92 9.99
CA ALA A 107 -9.77 2.23 8.78
C ALA A 107 -9.20 0.80 8.62
N GLY A 108 -8.38 0.34 9.54
CA GLY A 108 -7.77 -0.99 9.49
C GLY A 108 -6.67 -1.08 8.43
N PRO A 109 -5.59 -0.28 8.52
CA PRO A 109 -4.49 -0.34 7.56
C PRO A 109 -3.82 -1.71 7.59
N VAL A 110 -3.40 -2.21 6.43
CA VAL A 110 -2.75 -3.50 6.25
C VAL A 110 -1.39 -3.28 5.58
N LEU A 111 -0.35 -3.89 6.15
CA LEU A 111 0.97 -3.89 5.50
C LEU A 111 0.96 -4.85 4.33
N MET A 112 1.34 -4.35 3.15
CA MET A 112 1.40 -5.11 1.91
C MET A 112 2.85 -5.40 1.53
N GLU A 113 3.09 -6.51 0.86
CA GLU A 113 4.39 -6.86 0.30
C GLU A 113 4.28 -7.21 -1.18
N PRO A 114 5.31 -6.89 -2.00
CA PRO A 114 5.32 -7.29 -3.40
C PRO A 114 5.53 -8.79 -3.53
N ILE A 115 4.71 -9.43 -4.33
CA ILE A 115 4.81 -10.84 -4.70
C ILE A 115 5.34 -10.94 -6.12
N MET A 116 6.37 -11.77 -6.29
CA MET A 116 7.04 -12.00 -7.55
C MET A 116 6.59 -13.32 -8.16
N ARG A 117 6.35 -13.31 -9.46
CA ARG A 117 6.19 -14.52 -10.26
C ARG A 117 7.57 -15.03 -10.63
N VAL A 118 7.90 -16.21 -10.14
CA VAL A 118 9.19 -16.87 -10.34
C VAL A 118 9.00 -18.09 -11.21
N GLU A 119 9.79 -18.20 -12.26
CA GLU A 119 9.90 -19.43 -13.07
C GLU A 119 11.32 -19.98 -12.96
N VAL A 120 11.43 -21.27 -12.69
CA VAL A 120 12.72 -21.98 -12.61
C VAL A 120 12.71 -23.11 -13.61
N VAL A 121 13.69 -23.10 -14.52
CA VAL A 121 13.94 -24.23 -15.44
C VAL A 121 15.09 -25.05 -14.87
N THR A 122 14.80 -26.30 -14.50
CA THR A 122 15.74 -27.17 -13.77
C THR A 122 15.71 -28.60 -14.33
N PRO A 123 16.83 -29.34 -14.22
CA PRO A 123 16.80 -30.79 -14.43
C PRO A 123 15.79 -31.45 -13.46
N GLU A 124 15.16 -32.52 -13.91
CA GLU A 124 14.15 -33.24 -13.11
C GLU A 124 14.70 -33.71 -11.76
N GLU A 125 15.93 -34.17 -11.73
CA GLU A 125 16.63 -34.65 -10.51
C GLU A 125 16.75 -33.54 -9.41
N ASN A 126 16.79 -32.26 -9.79
CA ASN A 126 16.90 -31.13 -8.86
C ASN A 126 15.55 -30.50 -8.50
N MET A 127 14.46 -30.91 -9.15
CA MET A 127 13.15 -30.30 -8.99
C MET A 127 12.67 -30.29 -7.53
N GLY A 128 12.84 -31.40 -6.81
CA GLY A 128 12.46 -31.51 -5.40
C GLY A 128 13.19 -30.51 -4.50
N ASP A 129 14.48 -30.33 -4.70
CA ASP A 129 15.30 -29.38 -3.94
C ASP A 129 14.93 -27.93 -4.28
N VAL A 130 14.65 -27.63 -5.55
CA VAL A 130 14.17 -26.32 -5.99
C VAL A 130 12.83 -25.96 -5.34
N ILE A 131 11.87 -26.89 -5.35
CA ILE A 131 10.56 -26.70 -4.69
C ILE A 131 10.74 -26.52 -3.18
N GLY A 132 11.59 -27.31 -2.55
CA GLY A 132 11.90 -27.20 -1.13
C GLY A 132 12.47 -25.83 -0.75
N ASP A 133 13.38 -25.28 -1.56
CA ASP A 133 13.94 -23.94 -1.34
C ASP A 133 12.89 -22.83 -1.55
N LEU A 134 12.08 -22.92 -2.59
CA LEU A 134 10.99 -21.97 -2.82
C LEU A 134 9.96 -21.97 -1.67
N ASN A 135 9.63 -23.15 -1.14
CA ASN A 135 8.75 -23.28 0.02
C ASN A 135 9.35 -22.63 1.29
N LYS A 136 10.65 -22.80 1.52
CA LYS A 136 11.36 -22.12 2.63
C LYS A 136 11.31 -20.60 2.50
N ARG A 137 11.22 -20.08 1.28
CA ARG A 137 11.08 -18.64 0.96
C ARG A 137 9.64 -18.16 0.96
N ARG A 138 8.74 -18.83 1.66
CA ARG A 138 7.30 -18.54 1.68
C ARG A 138 6.66 -18.56 0.29
N GLY A 139 7.27 -19.27 -0.65
CA GLY A 139 6.77 -19.40 -2.01
C GLY A 139 5.57 -20.33 -2.09
N LEU A 140 4.63 -19.99 -2.95
CA LEU A 140 3.50 -20.82 -3.31
C LEU A 140 3.73 -21.38 -4.72
N VAL A 141 4.07 -22.67 -4.81
CA VAL A 141 4.22 -23.34 -6.09
C VAL A 141 2.85 -23.50 -6.74
N GLN A 142 2.70 -22.95 -7.94
CA GLN A 142 1.44 -22.96 -8.68
C GLN A 142 1.34 -24.07 -9.72
N GLY A 143 2.48 -24.50 -10.24
CA GLY A 143 2.49 -25.52 -11.27
C GLY A 143 3.90 -25.99 -11.64
N MET A 144 3.92 -27.12 -12.30
CA MET A 144 5.13 -27.73 -12.88
C MET A 144 4.79 -28.19 -14.29
N GLU A 145 5.65 -27.83 -15.22
CA GLU A 145 5.50 -28.17 -16.64
C GLU A 145 6.77 -28.85 -17.15
N GLU A 146 6.66 -29.65 -18.17
CA GLU A 146 7.80 -30.22 -18.89
C GLU A 146 8.18 -29.31 -20.05
N ALA A 147 9.42 -28.88 -20.08
CA ALA A 147 9.98 -28.15 -21.22
C ALA A 147 10.30 -29.11 -22.38
N ARG A 148 10.35 -28.58 -23.59
CA ARG A 148 10.70 -29.36 -24.81
C ARG A 148 12.04 -30.07 -24.73
N SER A 149 12.94 -29.63 -23.88
CA SER A 149 14.27 -30.22 -23.64
C SER A 149 14.27 -31.36 -22.62
N GLY A 150 13.11 -31.75 -22.06
CA GLY A 150 13.01 -32.69 -20.94
C GLY A 150 13.31 -32.07 -19.57
N ALA A 151 13.63 -30.78 -19.51
CA ALA A 151 13.77 -30.07 -18.25
C ALA A 151 12.36 -29.81 -17.63
N ARG A 152 12.35 -29.50 -16.33
CA ARG A 152 11.14 -29.14 -15.60
C ARG A 152 11.08 -27.63 -15.39
N VAL A 153 9.90 -27.04 -15.59
CA VAL A 153 9.62 -25.65 -15.31
C VAL A 153 8.75 -25.58 -14.05
N VAL A 154 9.28 -24.97 -12.99
CA VAL A 154 8.56 -24.75 -11.73
C VAL A 154 8.12 -23.30 -11.71
N LYS A 155 6.82 -23.08 -11.52
CA LYS A 155 6.20 -21.74 -11.40
C LYS A 155 5.77 -21.53 -9.97
N ALA A 156 6.16 -20.40 -9.38
CA ALA A 156 5.82 -20.06 -8.00
C ALA A 156 5.58 -18.56 -7.83
N MET A 157 4.74 -18.23 -6.84
CA MET A 157 4.60 -16.87 -6.32
C MET A 157 5.39 -16.75 -5.03
N VAL A 158 6.34 -15.82 -4.98
CA VAL A 158 7.28 -15.67 -3.86
C VAL A 158 7.38 -14.20 -3.46
N PRO A 159 7.32 -13.87 -2.15
CA PRO A 159 7.56 -12.51 -1.69
C PRO A 159 8.96 -12.02 -2.08
N LEU A 160 9.04 -10.79 -2.58
CA LEU A 160 10.32 -10.20 -3.00
C LEU A 160 11.37 -10.21 -1.90
N SER A 161 10.96 -9.96 -0.65
CA SER A 161 11.86 -9.95 0.51
C SER A 161 12.61 -11.27 0.72
N GLU A 162 12.04 -12.39 0.26
CA GLU A 162 12.63 -13.73 0.38
C GLU A 162 13.52 -14.10 -0.81
N MET A 163 13.57 -13.27 -1.85
CA MET A 163 14.30 -13.57 -3.08
C MET A 163 15.76 -13.09 -3.09
N PHE A 164 16.19 -12.38 -2.04
CA PHE A 164 17.60 -11.99 -1.92
C PHE A 164 18.50 -13.20 -1.81
N GLY A 165 19.55 -13.24 -2.63
CA GLY A 165 20.49 -14.35 -2.69
C GLY A 165 19.97 -15.62 -3.39
N TYR A 166 18.77 -15.57 -3.99
CA TYR A 166 18.15 -16.75 -4.62
C TYR A 166 18.98 -17.33 -5.75
N VAL A 167 19.54 -16.50 -6.63
CA VAL A 167 20.35 -16.96 -7.77
C VAL A 167 21.56 -17.78 -7.30
N THR A 168 22.23 -17.37 -6.22
CA THR A 168 23.35 -18.09 -5.61
C THR A 168 22.89 -19.42 -5.02
N ALA A 169 21.77 -19.42 -4.27
CA ALA A 169 21.20 -20.64 -3.71
C ALA A 169 20.82 -21.64 -4.82
N LEU A 170 20.16 -21.16 -5.88
CA LEU A 170 19.77 -22.00 -7.01
C LEU A 170 20.97 -22.63 -7.70
N ARG A 171 22.04 -21.87 -7.92
CA ARG A 171 23.28 -22.41 -8.48
C ARG A 171 23.90 -23.50 -7.60
N THR A 172 23.89 -23.33 -6.29
CA THR A 172 24.39 -24.32 -5.34
C THR A 172 23.54 -25.59 -5.39
N ILE A 173 22.22 -25.48 -5.34
CA ILE A 173 21.28 -26.61 -5.35
C ILE A 173 21.41 -27.41 -6.65
N THR A 174 21.60 -26.75 -7.78
CA THR A 174 21.52 -27.38 -9.11
C THR A 174 22.91 -27.53 -9.80
N SER A 175 23.99 -27.21 -9.10
CA SER A 175 25.35 -27.18 -9.68
C SER A 175 25.43 -26.31 -10.94
N GLY A 176 24.69 -25.19 -10.93
CA GLY A 176 24.65 -24.23 -12.04
C GLY A 176 23.78 -24.65 -13.23
N ARG A 177 23.04 -25.76 -13.13
CA ARG A 177 22.25 -26.30 -14.26
C ARG A 177 20.85 -25.73 -14.39
N ALA A 178 20.35 -24.97 -13.41
CA ALA A 178 19.05 -24.30 -13.48
C ALA A 178 19.20 -22.82 -13.82
N THR A 179 18.15 -22.29 -14.43
CA THR A 179 17.96 -20.86 -14.70
C THR A 179 16.66 -20.40 -14.07
N SER A 180 16.59 -19.12 -13.72
CA SER A 180 15.37 -18.54 -13.18
C SER A 180 15.07 -17.18 -13.79
N SER A 181 13.80 -16.84 -13.86
CA SER A 181 13.28 -15.51 -14.13
C SER A 181 12.36 -15.07 -13.01
N MET A 182 12.28 -13.75 -12.80
CA MET A 182 11.45 -13.16 -11.75
C MET A 182 10.83 -11.88 -12.27
N GLU A 183 9.50 -11.77 -12.14
CA GLU A 183 8.73 -10.59 -12.52
C GLU A 183 7.78 -10.20 -11.40
N TYR A 184 7.53 -8.91 -11.25
CA TYR A 184 6.50 -8.42 -10.34
C TYR A 184 5.11 -8.89 -10.79
N ASP A 185 4.32 -9.40 -9.87
CA ASP A 185 2.95 -9.82 -10.14
C ASP A 185 1.91 -8.91 -9.44
N HIS A 186 1.93 -8.88 -8.13
CA HIS A 186 0.98 -8.10 -7.33
C HIS A 186 1.52 -7.82 -5.92
N HIS A 187 0.80 -7.00 -5.15
CA HIS A 187 0.98 -6.87 -3.71
C HIS A 187 -0.02 -7.73 -2.97
N SER A 188 0.41 -8.31 -1.86
CA SER A 188 -0.42 -9.16 -1.00
C SER A 188 -0.24 -8.76 0.46
N PRO A 189 -1.28 -8.90 1.31
CA PRO A 189 -1.16 -8.64 2.74
C PRO A 189 -0.08 -9.51 3.39
N VAL A 190 0.75 -8.88 4.22
CA VAL A 190 1.69 -9.57 5.08
C VAL A 190 0.91 -10.18 6.26
N SER A 191 1.31 -11.36 6.74
CA SER A 191 0.70 -11.92 7.96
C SER A 191 0.86 -10.97 9.15
N ASN A 192 -0.12 -10.92 10.05
CA ASN A 192 -0.08 -10.00 11.19
C ASN A 192 1.16 -10.17 12.07
N SER A 193 1.63 -11.41 12.26
CA SER A 193 2.85 -11.69 13.04
C SER A 193 4.10 -11.08 12.39
N LEU A 194 4.27 -11.31 11.09
CA LEU A 194 5.41 -10.77 10.34
C LEU A 194 5.32 -9.24 10.19
N ALA A 195 4.12 -8.72 9.94
CA ALA A 195 3.90 -7.27 9.87
C ALA A 195 4.27 -6.58 11.19
N LYS A 196 3.90 -7.17 12.32
CA LYS A 196 4.26 -6.66 13.64
C LYS A 196 5.77 -6.64 13.84
N GLU A 197 6.46 -7.72 13.52
CA GLU A 197 7.92 -7.83 13.59
C GLU A 197 8.61 -6.75 12.74
N ILE A 198 8.20 -6.58 11.49
CA ILE A 198 8.73 -5.55 10.59
C ILE A 198 8.53 -4.14 11.17
N LEU A 199 7.33 -3.84 11.70
CA LEU A 199 7.01 -2.53 12.24
C LEU A 199 7.72 -2.26 13.56
N GLU A 200 7.92 -3.26 14.41
CA GLU A 200 8.71 -3.15 15.65
C GLU A 200 10.18 -2.87 15.34
N GLU A 201 10.77 -3.55 14.35
CA GLU A 201 12.14 -3.28 13.89
C GLU A 201 12.31 -1.86 13.36
N LEU A 202 11.29 -1.32 12.68
CA LEU A 202 11.29 0.04 12.15
C LEU A 202 10.84 1.09 13.18
N ASN A 203 10.56 0.71 14.43
CA ASN A 203 9.89 1.56 15.42
C ASN A 203 8.58 2.17 14.86
N GLY A 204 7.87 1.39 14.07
CA GLY A 204 6.59 1.77 13.45
C GLY A 204 5.40 1.55 14.39
N ASN A 205 4.20 1.87 13.89
CA ASN A 205 2.95 1.76 14.65
C ASN A 205 2.38 0.33 14.61
N ALA A 206 3.08 -0.63 15.22
CA ALA A 206 2.66 -2.04 15.26
C ALA A 206 1.32 -2.26 15.99
N ASP A 207 0.95 -1.35 16.91
CA ASP A 207 -0.30 -1.42 17.66
C ASP A 207 -1.56 -1.19 16.82
N LEU A 208 -1.41 -0.68 15.60
CA LEU A 208 -2.52 -0.50 14.66
C LEU A 208 -2.94 -1.80 13.95
N LEU A 209 -2.15 -2.86 14.07
CA LEU A 209 -2.46 -4.19 13.53
C LEU A 209 -3.32 -4.96 14.56
N LYS A 210 -4.62 -4.81 14.51
CA LYS A 210 -5.57 -5.52 15.38
C LYS A 210 -6.41 -6.51 14.61
#